data_7f8544925332cf625e2a83c4453ef853
#
_entry.id   7f8544925332cf625e2a83c4453ef853
#
_cell.length_a   1.000
_cell.length_b   1.000
_cell.length_c   1.000
_cell.angle_alpha   90.00
_cell.angle_beta   90.00
_cell.angle_gamma   90.00
#
_symmetry.space_group_name_H-M   'P 1'
#
loop_
_entity.id
_entity.type
_entity.pdbx_description
1 polymer ?
#
loop_
_entity_poly.entity_id
_entity_poly.type
_entity_poly.pdbx_seq_one_letter_code
_entity_poly.pdbx_strand_id
1 'polypeptide(L)'
;MNEINAVALIWFEEKRSSKHWNLTLDQASVLLGGISHNTYNSLLNQASNEHSIDLSSDLENRLSLLLGIHKAIALSSPKGCESDFWDRPINHPIFQRRSVKEVLLANPSVLTFYSVRRHLEDRCK
;
A
#
# COMPACT_ATOMS: atom_id res chain seq x y z
N MET A 1 7.42 -18.13 -11.77
CA MET A 1 6.21 -17.35 -11.46
C MET A 1 5.86 -17.51 -9.99
N ASN A 2 5.25 -16.53 -9.41
CA ASN A 2 5.10 -16.44 -7.95
C ASN A 2 3.63 -16.25 -7.58
N GLU A 3 3.07 -17.23 -6.86
CA GLU A 3 1.69 -17.18 -6.40
C GLU A 3 1.46 -16.11 -5.33
N ILE A 4 2.47 -15.87 -4.49
CA ILE A 4 2.40 -14.83 -3.45
C ILE A 4 2.27 -13.44 -4.10
N ASN A 5 2.98 -13.21 -5.20
CA ASN A 5 2.89 -11.96 -5.94
C ASN A 5 1.48 -11.73 -6.49
N ALA A 6 0.86 -12.79 -7.02
CA ALA A 6 -0.51 -12.70 -7.52
C ALA A 6 -1.49 -12.35 -6.41
N VAL A 7 -1.39 -13.03 -5.27
CA VAL A 7 -2.25 -12.76 -4.11
C VAL A 7 -2.04 -11.33 -3.61
N ALA A 8 -0.79 -10.89 -3.53
CA ALA A 8 -0.46 -9.54 -3.05
C ALA A 8 -1.04 -8.46 -3.96
N LEU A 9 -0.93 -8.65 -5.28
CA LEU A 9 -1.43 -7.66 -6.23
C LEU A 9 -2.96 -7.60 -6.23
N ILE A 10 -3.63 -8.74 -6.15
CA ILE A 10 -5.09 -8.80 -6.06
C ILE A 10 -5.54 -8.13 -4.76
N TRP A 11 -4.87 -8.42 -3.65
CA TRP A 11 -5.15 -7.75 -2.36
C TRP A 11 -5.01 -6.24 -2.50
N PHE A 12 -3.95 -5.77 -3.15
CA PHE A 12 -3.71 -4.33 -3.32
C PHE A 12 -4.85 -3.68 -4.11
N GLU A 13 -5.33 -4.32 -5.19
CA GLU A 13 -6.44 -3.79 -5.98
C GLU A 13 -7.73 -3.71 -5.15
N GLU A 14 -8.02 -4.74 -4.37
CA GLU A 14 -9.19 -4.73 -3.49
C GLU A 14 -9.10 -3.58 -2.47
N LYS A 15 -7.92 -3.38 -1.90
CA LYS A 15 -7.71 -2.34 -0.89
C LYS A 15 -7.76 -0.95 -1.50
N ARG A 16 -7.09 -0.77 -2.65
CA ARG A 16 -7.08 0.50 -3.38
C ARG A 16 -8.49 1.00 -3.69
N SER A 17 -9.35 0.09 -4.15
CA SER A 17 -10.72 0.43 -4.56
C SER A 17 -11.69 0.47 -3.37
N SER A 18 -11.27 0.02 -2.19
CA SER A 18 -12.13 -0.02 -1.01
C SER A 18 -12.39 1.38 -0.45
N LYS A 19 -13.42 1.49 0.39
CA LYS A 19 -13.72 2.74 1.11
C LYS A 19 -12.61 3.13 2.08
N HIS A 20 -11.82 2.17 2.53
CA HIS A 20 -10.74 2.42 3.50
C HIS A 20 -9.60 3.21 2.88
N TRP A 21 -9.09 2.75 1.75
CA TRP A 21 -7.96 3.42 1.09
C TRP A 21 -8.41 4.42 0.05
N ASN A 22 -9.45 4.11 -0.70
CA ASN A 22 -10.07 5.02 -1.66
C ASN A 22 -9.04 5.70 -2.56
N LEU A 23 -8.19 4.90 -3.21
CA LEU A 23 -7.16 5.38 -4.12
C LEU A 23 -7.65 5.33 -5.56
N THR A 24 -7.35 6.37 -6.32
CA THR A 24 -7.58 6.37 -7.78
C THR A 24 -6.55 5.47 -8.44
N LEU A 25 -6.78 5.11 -9.72
CA LEU A 25 -5.80 4.36 -10.50
C LEU A 25 -4.48 5.13 -10.62
N ASP A 26 -4.53 6.45 -10.78
CA ASP A 26 -3.33 7.28 -10.84
C ASP A 26 -2.54 7.18 -9.53
N GLN A 27 -3.22 7.28 -8.40
CA GLN A 27 -2.59 7.18 -7.09
C GLN A 27 -1.99 5.78 -6.87
N ALA A 28 -2.72 4.74 -7.25
CA ALA A 28 -2.22 3.37 -7.17
C ALA A 28 -0.95 3.19 -8.00
N SER A 29 -0.94 3.70 -9.23
CA SER A 29 0.22 3.64 -10.12
C SER A 29 1.43 4.33 -9.52
N VAL A 30 1.22 5.49 -8.89
CA VAL A 30 2.28 6.24 -8.22
C VAL A 30 2.89 5.43 -7.08
N LEU A 31 2.06 4.81 -6.25
CA LEU A 31 2.54 3.99 -5.14
C LEU A 31 3.32 2.76 -5.61
N LEU A 32 2.99 2.24 -6.79
CA LEU A 32 3.68 1.09 -7.36
C LEU A 32 4.88 1.46 -8.23
N GLY A 33 5.40 2.68 -8.08
CA GLY A 33 6.62 3.10 -8.77
C GLY A 33 6.38 3.78 -10.11
N GLY A 34 5.16 4.22 -10.38
CA GLY A 34 4.82 4.94 -11.60
C GLY A 34 4.56 4.04 -12.80
N ILE A 35 4.12 2.81 -12.57
CA ILE A 35 3.76 1.91 -13.69
C ILE A 35 2.53 2.47 -14.41
N SER A 36 2.39 2.17 -15.71
CA SER A 36 1.24 2.63 -16.47
C SER A 36 -0.03 1.87 -16.07
N HIS A 37 -1.20 2.48 -16.35
CA HIS A 37 -2.49 1.81 -16.11
C HIS A 37 -2.61 0.53 -16.93
N ASN A 38 -2.09 0.53 -18.16
CA ASN A 38 -2.10 -0.67 -18.99
C ASN A 38 -1.27 -1.79 -18.38
N THR A 39 -0.09 -1.47 -17.87
CA THR A 39 0.76 -2.45 -17.19
C THR A 39 0.06 -2.99 -15.95
N TYR A 40 -0.52 -2.11 -15.14
CA TYR A 40 -1.23 -2.50 -13.94
C TYR A 40 -2.40 -3.45 -14.25
N ASN A 41 -3.24 -3.08 -15.21
CA ASN A 41 -4.38 -3.91 -15.61
C ASN A 41 -3.93 -5.25 -16.19
N SER A 42 -2.86 -5.27 -16.97
CA SER A 42 -2.29 -6.49 -17.54
C SER A 42 -1.81 -7.44 -16.45
N LEU A 43 -1.12 -6.91 -15.43
CA LEU A 43 -0.65 -7.71 -14.31
C LEU A 43 -1.82 -8.27 -13.48
N LEU A 44 -2.87 -7.46 -13.27
CA LEU A 44 -4.07 -7.92 -12.55
C LEU A 44 -4.78 -9.04 -13.29
N ASN A 45 -4.91 -8.91 -14.62
CA ASN A 45 -5.52 -9.95 -15.44
C ASN A 45 -4.72 -11.25 -15.36
N GLN A 46 -3.40 -11.15 -15.46
CA GLN A 46 -2.52 -12.29 -15.34
C GLN A 46 -2.63 -12.95 -13.97
N ALA A 47 -2.63 -12.14 -12.89
CA ALA A 47 -2.77 -12.64 -11.53
C ALA A 47 -4.10 -13.38 -11.34
N SER A 48 -5.19 -12.82 -11.87
CA SER A 48 -6.53 -13.41 -11.73
C SER A 48 -6.69 -14.70 -12.55
N ASN A 49 -6.10 -14.76 -13.75
CA ASN A 49 -6.28 -15.89 -14.67
C ASN A 49 -5.28 -17.00 -14.42
N GLU A 50 -4.04 -16.67 -14.11
CA GLU A 50 -2.96 -17.66 -13.96
C GLU A 50 -2.61 -17.96 -12.51
N HIS A 51 -3.10 -17.14 -11.56
CA HIS A 51 -2.86 -17.28 -10.12
C HIS A 51 -1.39 -17.15 -9.72
N SER A 52 -0.53 -16.74 -10.63
CA SER A 52 0.88 -16.47 -10.36
C SER A 52 1.41 -15.47 -11.37
N ILE A 53 2.31 -14.59 -10.93
CA ILE A 53 2.94 -13.58 -11.77
C ILE A 53 4.37 -13.32 -11.31
N ASP A 54 5.19 -12.81 -12.23
CA ASP A 54 6.52 -12.32 -11.91
C ASP A 54 6.47 -10.79 -11.82
N LEU A 55 7.06 -10.25 -10.75
CA LEU A 55 7.16 -8.82 -10.52
C LEU A 55 8.61 -8.44 -10.32
N SER A 56 8.97 -7.20 -10.64
CA SER A 56 10.29 -6.68 -10.33
C SER A 56 10.51 -6.68 -8.81
N SER A 57 11.77 -6.70 -8.39
CA SER A 57 12.12 -6.62 -6.97
C SER A 57 11.56 -5.35 -6.33
N ASP A 58 11.61 -4.22 -7.04
CA ASP A 58 11.07 -2.96 -6.55
C ASP A 58 9.57 -3.07 -6.29
N LEU A 59 8.83 -3.64 -7.23
CA LEU A 59 7.38 -3.78 -7.10
C LEU A 59 7.01 -4.75 -5.98
N GLU A 60 7.74 -5.86 -5.86
CA GLU A 60 7.55 -6.79 -4.75
C GLU A 60 7.78 -6.10 -3.39
N ASN A 61 8.83 -5.30 -3.28
CA ASN A 61 9.14 -4.57 -2.05
C ASN A 61 8.05 -3.56 -1.71
N ARG A 62 7.55 -2.83 -2.70
CA ARG A 62 6.48 -1.85 -2.49
C ARG A 62 5.20 -2.53 -1.98
N LEU A 63 4.79 -3.62 -2.61
CA LEU A 63 3.61 -4.36 -2.16
C LEU A 63 3.78 -4.91 -0.75
N SER A 64 4.95 -5.46 -0.44
CA SER A 64 5.25 -5.98 0.89
C SER A 64 5.18 -4.90 1.95
N LEU A 65 5.75 -3.73 1.67
CA LEU A 65 5.73 -2.60 2.61
C LEU A 65 4.32 -2.04 2.80
N LEU A 66 3.55 -1.93 1.72
CA LEU A 66 2.16 -1.47 1.81
C LEU A 66 1.30 -2.43 2.61
N LEU A 67 1.50 -3.75 2.44
CA LEU A 67 0.82 -4.74 3.25
C LEU A 67 1.21 -4.62 4.73
N GLY A 68 2.49 -4.39 5.02
CA GLY A 68 2.97 -4.17 6.38
C GLY A 68 2.37 -2.94 7.02
N ILE A 69 2.21 -1.86 6.25
CA ILE A 69 1.55 -0.64 6.72
C ILE A 69 0.08 -0.93 7.04
N HIS A 70 -0.61 -1.67 6.17
CA HIS A 70 -2.00 -2.06 6.41
C HIS A 70 -2.14 -2.86 7.71
N LYS A 71 -1.26 -3.85 7.90
CA LYS A 71 -1.28 -4.67 9.12
C LYS A 71 -1.02 -3.84 10.37
N ALA A 72 -0.07 -2.91 10.30
CA ALA A 72 0.25 -2.04 11.44
C ALA A 72 -0.93 -1.13 11.79
N ILE A 73 -1.61 -0.58 10.79
CA ILE A 73 -2.81 0.23 11.01
C ILE A 73 -3.91 -0.61 11.66
N ALA A 74 -4.12 -1.83 11.17
CA ALA A 74 -5.15 -2.72 11.71
C ALA A 74 -4.88 -3.08 13.18
N LEU A 75 -3.60 -3.25 13.55
CA LEU A 75 -3.22 -3.55 14.93
C LEU A 75 -3.30 -2.33 15.85
N SER A 76 -3.11 -1.12 15.31
CA SER A 76 -3.09 0.13 16.08
C SER A 76 -4.48 0.72 16.29
N SER A 77 -5.45 0.35 15.47
CA SER A 77 -6.77 0.98 15.47
C SER A 77 -7.84 0.06 16.03
N PRO A 78 -8.88 0.62 16.67
CA PRO A 78 -10.05 -0.17 17.03
C PRO A 78 -10.68 -0.77 15.77
N LYS A 79 -11.29 -1.94 15.92
CA LYS A 79 -11.95 -2.61 14.82
C LYS A 79 -12.97 -1.69 14.15
N GLY A 80 -12.87 -1.53 12.85
CA GLY A 80 -13.74 -0.66 12.07
C GLY A 80 -13.26 0.77 11.91
N CYS A 81 -12.13 1.14 12.56
CA CYS A 81 -11.58 2.49 12.52
C CYS A 81 -10.29 2.60 11.69
N GLU A 82 -9.96 1.57 10.91
CA GLU A 82 -8.71 1.54 10.12
C GLU A 82 -8.64 2.68 9.10
N SER A 83 -9.77 3.06 8.51
CA SER A 83 -9.80 4.17 7.55
C SER A 83 -9.45 5.51 8.20
N ASP A 84 -9.84 5.70 9.46
CA ASP A 84 -9.49 6.93 10.20
C ASP A 84 -7.97 7.04 10.36
N PHE A 85 -7.30 5.94 10.66
CA PHE A 85 -5.84 5.92 10.81
C PHE A 85 -5.12 6.10 9.48
N TRP A 86 -5.74 5.73 8.38
CA TRP A 86 -5.20 5.94 7.04
C TRP A 86 -5.31 7.40 6.59
N ASP A 87 -6.43 8.03 6.87
CA ASP A 87 -6.75 9.40 6.40
C ASP A 87 -6.53 10.50 7.44
N ARG A 88 -6.36 10.14 8.70
CA ARG A 88 -6.23 11.13 9.79
C ARG A 88 -4.83 11.74 9.81
N PRO A 89 -4.72 13.09 9.91
CA PRO A 89 -3.41 13.72 10.11
C PRO A 89 -2.74 13.25 11.40
N ILE A 90 -1.45 12.96 11.30
CA ILE A 90 -0.66 12.46 12.43
C ILE A 90 0.31 13.56 12.89
N ASN A 91 0.24 13.91 14.16
CA ASN A 91 1.10 14.92 14.74
C ASN A 91 2.44 14.30 15.16
N HIS A 92 3.31 14.11 14.18
CA HIS A 92 4.64 13.55 14.38
C HIS A 92 5.57 14.11 13.30
N PRO A 93 6.86 14.35 13.59
CA PRO A 93 7.79 14.95 12.61
C PRO A 93 7.85 14.24 11.25
N ILE A 94 7.77 12.91 11.22
CA ILE A 94 7.78 12.15 9.96
C ILE A 94 6.57 12.52 9.09
N PHE A 95 5.42 12.75 9.71
CA PHE A 95 4.16 12.98 8.99
C PHE A 95 3.87 14.46 8.75
N GLN A 96 4.46 15.36 9.52
CA GLN A 96 4.25 16.82 9.38
C GLN A 96 2.77 17.19 9.33
N ARG A 97 1.96 16.57 10.21
CA ARG A 97 0.51 16.77 10.31
C ARG A 97 -0.25 16.27 9.05
N ARG A 98 0.35 15.37 8.28
CA ARG A 98 -0.31 14.72 7.15
C ARG A 98 -0.73 13.31 7.56
N SER A 99 -1.69 12.75 6.81
CA SER A 99 -2.12 11.37 7.02
C SER A 99 -1.08 10.40 6.42
N VAL A 100 -1.20 9.12 6.77
CA VAL A 100 -0.38 8.06 6.15
C VAL A 100 -0.52 8.13 4.63
N LYS A 101 -1.75 8.20 4.13
CA LYS A 101 -2.04 8.30 2.70
C LYS A 101 -1.30 9.46 2.05
N GLU A 102 -1.38 10.65 2.66
CA GLU A 102 -0.75 11.86 2.11
C GLU A 102 0.77 11.75 2.06
N VAL A 103 1.38 11.19 3.11
CA VAL A 103 2.84 11.02 3.17
C VAL A 103 3.31 10.05 2.08
N LEU A 104 2.62 8.93 1.91
CA LEU A 104 2.99 7.94 0.89
C LEU A 104 2.86 8.51 -0.52
N LEU A 105 1.81 9.29 -0.78
CA LEU A 105 1.59 9.88 -2.10
C LEU A 105 2.53 11.04 -2.40
N ALA A 106 2.91 11.82 -1.36
CA ALA A 106 3.82 12.93 -1.53
C ALA A 106 5.24 12.48 -1.86
N ASN A 107 5.66 11.34 -1.34
CA ASN A 107 6.98 10.78 -1.57
C ASN A 107 6.90 9.25 -1.72
N PRO A 108 6.46 8.76 -2.89
CA PRO A 108 6.17 7.35 -3.11
C PRO A 108 7.43 6.52 -3.37
N SER A 109 8.31 6.45 -2.39
CA SER A 109 9.54 5.68 -2.46
C SER A 109 9.54 4.53 -1.45
N VAL A 110 10.33 3.51 -1.74
CA VAL A 110 10.51 2.35 -0.84
C VAL A 110 11.00 2.83 0.54
N LEU A 111 11.90 3.81 0.55
CA LEU A 111 12.43 4.35 1.81
C LEU A 111 11.33 5.00 2.66
N THR A 112 10.46 5.79 2.05
CA THR A 112 9.32 6.41 2.74
C THR A 112 8.37 5.34 3.29
N PHE A 113 8.05 4.34 2.47
CA PHE A 113 7.16 3.26 2.88
C PHE A 113 7.74 2.51 4.07
N TYR A 114 9.04 2.21 4.04
CA TYR A 114 9.72 1.55 5.14
C TYR A 114 9.67 2.39 6.42
N SER A 115 9.92 3.69 6.33
CA SER A 115 9.91 4.59 7.47
C SER A 115 8.53 4.69 8.11
N VAL A 116 7.49 4.79 7.28
CA VAL A 116 6.10 4.85 7.75
C VAL A 116 5.72 3.54 8.43
N ARG A 117 6.02 2.41 7.80
CA ARG A 117 5.75 1.09 8.36
C ARG A 117 6.40 0.93 9.72
N ARG A 118 7.68 1.29 9.82
CA ARG A 118 8.43 1.14 11.07
C ARG A 118 7.83 2.00 12.19
N HIS A 119 7.46 3.24 11.88
CA HIS A 119 6.82 4.12 12.86
C HIS A 119 5.51 3.52 13.38
N LEU A 120 4.67 3.02 12.47
CA LEU A 120 3.39 2.43 12.84
C LEU A 120 3.58 1.14 13.65
N GLU A 121 4.56 0.31 13.29
CA GLU A 121 4.87 -0.90 14.04
C GLU A 121 5.35 -0.59 15.45
N ASP A 122 6.17 0.45 15.62
CA ASP A 122 6.66 0.87 16.92
C ASP A 122 5.52 1.34 17.84
N ARG A 123 4.48 1.91 17.28
CA ARG A 123 3.29 2.32 18.06
C ARG A 123 2.48 1.14 18.57
N CYS A 124 2.63 -0.04 17.97
CA CYS A 124 1.90 -1.24 18.36
C CYS A 124 2.55 -1.98 19.54
N LYS A 125 3.75 -1.58 19.94
CA LYS A 125 4.51 -2.22 21.02
C LYS A 125 4.10 -1.71 22.38
#